data_43c03996a4d48ae32df2bdf7031e7ede
#
_entry.id   43c03996a4d48ae32df2bdf7031e7ede
#
_cell.length_a   1.000
_cell.length_b   1.000
_cell.length_c   1.000
_cell.angle_alpha   90.00
_cell.angle_beta   90.00
_cell.angle_gamma   90.00
#
_symmetry.space_group_name_H-M   'P 1'
#
loop_
_entity.id
_entity.type
_entity.pdbx_description
1 polymer ?
#
loop_
_entity_poly.entity_id
_entity_poly.type
_entity_poly.pdbx_seq_one_letter_code
_entity_poly.pdbx_strand_id
1 'polypeptide(L)'
;MRILHTLFLSSLLLSFIPSLFAQDGKMRLSGSVQSDWLVAENDEAIGANKDDYRGTLLGNTYINLNFDSKYVTAGVRFETMEKPLPGYENLSDTKPFYGTGLPYFQVTASNHKWIEATAGTFYEQFGSGFVLRAYEERTIGIDNSILGGRVVLTPYKGIRLKMLGGIQRYHFSWNDNNPVFGADLELELSQWSKALTEKGHVLTFGVSGVTRYDDETSKLFVMTGQNINYDPVTNLPIIYVTSQDYTLNLPKYTSAIDLRLQWQHSGYNILAEYALKSHDPSVDNSYIYRHGSALMLSASYSKRGFSAILQAKRSEDMGFRSDRTASPTVTSLYLNHQPAFAYQHTYTLATQYPYATQMDGEWAFQGEVSYRFKRGTPLGGKYGTLLRLNASHIRGLDKQTIENSILGTSGTKGYDASFFGMSDQVYYQDINLTMEKKLNKKWKLTAMYINQQYNLSVIEEGAKADDTNEIVKTNIFVADASYVRNPNFAIRMEGQYMITKQDEGDWAYALAEFSFLKDFMISISDEYNTGIHGGTDTHYFNFLGVWTYKSSRLQLGYGRTSEGLNCTGGVCRKVPAQRGFTASWYYVF
;
A
#
# COMPACT_ATOMS: atom_id res chain seq x y z
N MET A 1 29.56 -18.68 10.46
CA MET A 1 29.76 -18.92 11.90
C MET A 1 29.38 -17.73 12.78
N ARG A 2 29.72 -16.48 12.49
CA ARG A 2 29.32 -15.30 13.31
C ARG A 2 27.79 -15.05 13.36
N ILE A 3 27.07 -15.29 12.29
CA ILE A 3 25.60 -15.09 12.20
C ILE A 3 24.84 -16.11 13.07
N LEU A 4 25.27 -17.38 13.08
CA LEU A 4 24.69 -18.39 13.97
C LEU A 4 24.91 -18.07 15.47
N HIS A 5 26.06 -17.48 15.82
CA HIS A 5 26.33 -17.03 17.19
C HIS A 5 25.43 -15.86 17.61
N THR A 6 25.13 -14.93 16.69
CA THR A 6 24.23 -13.79 16.98
C THR A 6 22.79 -14.27 17.17
N LEU A 7 22.31 -15.22 16.36
CA LEU A 7 20.99 -15.82 16.50
C LEU A 7 20.87 -16.64 17.81
N PHE A 8 21.93 -17.36 18.19
CA PHE A 8 21.93 -18.15 19.43
C PHE A 8 22.00 -17.26 20.69
N LEU A 9 22.78 -16.18 20.67
CA LEU A 9 22.83 -15.20 21.76
C LEU A 9 21.50 -14.43 21.90
N SER A 10 20.84 -14.06 20.81
CA SER A 10 19.55 -13.37 20.88
C SER A 10 18.45 -14.28 21.42
N SER A 11 18.45 -15.57 21.09
CA SER A 11 17.49 -16.54 21.65
C SER A 11 17.73 -16.82 23.14
N LEU A 12 18.99 -16.83 23.61
CA LEU A 12 19.32 -16.99 25.03
C LEU A 12 18.96 -15.75 25.88
N LEU A 13 19.21 -14.54 25.37
CA LEU A 13 18.82 -13.31 26.06
C LEU A 13 17.30 -13.18 26.21
N LEU A 14 16.53 -13.58 25.20
CA LEU A 14 15.07 -13.52 25.21
C LEU A 14 14.41 -14.56 26.15
N SER A 15 15.09 -15.66 26.49
CA SER A 15 14.54 -16.68 27.39
C SER A 15 14.59 -16.27 28.89
N PHE A 16 15.36 -15.26 29.27
CA PHE A 16 15.55 -14.81 30.67
C PHE A 16 14.67 -13.61 31.06
N ILE A 17 14.01 -12.93 30.12
CA ILE A 17 13.26 -11.69 30.37
C ILE A 17 11.88 -11.90 31.02
N PRO A 18 11.11 -12.98 30.77
CA PRO A 18 9.74 -13.08 31.25
C PRO A 18 9.55 -13.21 32.77
N SER A 19 10.58 -13.58 33.51
CA SER A 19 10.45 -13.90 34.95
C SER A 19 10.70 -12.74 35.92
N LEU A 20 11.19 -11.59 35.44
CA LEU A 20 11.61 -10.49 36.31
C LEU A 20 10.54 -9.42 36.58
N PHE A 21 9.42 -9.36 35.84
CA PHE A 21 8.48 -8.24 35.90
C PHE A 21 7.00 -8.60 36.13
N ALA A 22 6.69 -9.83 36.51
CA ALA A 22 5.32 -10.30 36.71
C ALA A 22 4.74 -10.03 38.11
N GLN A 23 5.22 -9.05 38.84
CA GLN A 23 4.65 -8.64 40.13
C GLN A 23 4.12 -7.21 40.08
N ASP A 24 2.85 -7.07 40.45
CA ASP A 24 2.02 -5.86 40.53
C ASP A 24 1.54 -5.31 39.17
N GLY A 25 0.26 -5.54 38.83
CA GLY A 25 -0.50 -5.13 37.64
C GLY A 25 -0.41 -3.66 37.16
N LYS A 26 0.72 -3.00 37.35
CA LYS A 26 1.00 -1.60 37.02
C LYS A 26 1.97 -1.39 35.85
N MET A 27 2.77 -2.39 35.48
CA MET A 27 3.77 -2.31 34.41
C MET A 27 3.80 -3.60 33.61
N ARG A 28 3.86 -3.50 32.29
CA ARG A 28 3.95 -4.63 31.37
C ARG A 28 5.09 -4.41 30.39
N LEU A 29 5.95 -5.41 30.26
CA LEU A 29 6.93 -5.52 29.18
C LEU A 29 6.42 -6.56 28.18
N SER A 30 6.44 -6.23 26.90
CA SER A 30 6.08 -7.13 25.80
C SER A 30 7.01 -6.90 24.63
N GLY A 31 7.07 -7.84 23.72
CA GLY A 31 7.90 -7.69 22.54
C GLY A 31 7.54 -8.69 21.45
N SER A 32 8.16 -8.48 20.29
CA SER A 32 8.06 -9.39 19.17
C SER A 32 9.37 -9.48 18.41
N VAL A 33 9.62 -10.63 17.82
CA VAL A 33 10.69 -10.87 16.86
C VAL A 33 10.05 -11.32 15.56
N GLN A 34 10.43 -10.70 14.46
CA GLN A 34 10.15 -11.17 13.10
C GLN A 34 11.46 -11.25 12.34
N SER A 35 11.72 -12.38 11.70
CA SER A 35 12.93 -12.58 10.91
C SER A 35 12.58 -13.38 9.67
N ASP A 36 12.79 -12.78 8.51
CA ASP A 36 12.46 -13.32 7.19
C ASP A 36 13.76 -13.49 6.40
N TRP A 37 13.94 -14.64 5.77
CA TRP A 37 15.16 -15.04 5.08
C TRP A 37 14.87 -15.66 3.73
N LEU A 38 15.77 -15.44 2.78
CA LEU A 38 15.82 -16.09 1.48
C LEU A 38 17.25 -16.55 1.19
N VAL A 39 17.41 -17.82 0.87
CA VAL A 39 18.62 -18.35 0.23
C VAL A 39 18.34 -18.37 -1.26
N ALA A 40 18.83 -17.36 -1.99
CA ALA A 40 18.57 -17.19 -3.41
C ALA A 40 19.37 -18.16 -4.27
N GLU A 41 18.74 -18.69 -5.31
CA GLU A 41 19.32 -19.57 -6.32
C GLU A 41 19.16 -18.95 -7.71
N ASN A 42 20.03 -19.34 -8.65
CA ASN A 42 19.86 -18.99 -10.06
C ASN A 42 18.78 -19.84 -10.70
N ASP A 43 17.98 -19.24 -11.59
CA ASP A 43 17.02 -19.96 -12.42
C ASP A 43 16.81 -19.22 -13.75
N GLU A 44 17.52 -19.68 -14.78
CA GLU A 44 17.46 -19.06 -16.11
C GLU A 44 16.08 -19.13 -16.75
N ALA A 45 15.27 -20.16 -16.40
CA ALA A 45 13.93 -20.34 -16.98
C ALA A 45 12.95 -19.22 -16.59
N ILE A 46 13.20 -18.54 -15.47
CA ILE A 46 12.37 -17.43 -14.97
C ILE A 46 13.16 -16.11 -14.87
N GLY A 47 14.39 -16.07 -15.36
CA GLY A 47 15.25 -14.89 -15.28
C GLY A 47 15.77 -14.57 -13.87
N ALA A 48 15.65 -15.47 -12.90
CA ALA A 48 16.14 -15.24 -11.56
C ALA A 48 17.67 -15.40 -11.49
N ASN A 49 18.35 -14.33 -11.05
CA ASN A 49 19.80 -14.33 -10.90
C ASN A 49 20.18 -13.86 -9.49
N LYS A 50 20.84 -14.75 -8.71
CA LYS A 50 21.29 -14.42 -7.34
C LYS A 50 22.33 -13.30 -7.31
N ASP A 51 23.03 -13.05 -8.42
CA ASP A 51 24.05 -12.01 -8.50
C ASP A 51 23.45 -10.60 -8.63
N ASP A 52 22.13 -10.49 -8.94
CA ASP A 52 21.37 -9.24 -8.90
C ASP A 52 21.09 -8.77 -7.45
N TYR A 53 21.38 -9.61 -6.46
CA TYR A 53 21.19 -9.33 -5.05
C TYR A 53 22.52 -9.06 -4.34
N ARG A 54 22.46 -8.51 -3.13
CA ARG A 54 23.64 -8.28 -2.28
C ARG A 54 24.29 -9.56 -1.73
N GLY A 55 23.91 -10.72 -2.21
CA GLY A 55 24.48 -12.03 -1.90
C GLY A 55 23.44 -13.13 -1.88
N THR A 56 23.87 -14.36 -1.66
CA THR A 56 23.02 -15.56 -1.70
C THR A 56 22.05 -15.64 -0.51
N LEU A 57 22.45 -15.18 0.69
CA LEU A 57 21.61 -15.16 1.88
C LEU A 57 21.12 -13.74 2.13
N LEU A 58 19.83 -13.52 1.95
CA LEU A 58 19.14 -12.26 2.16
C LEU A 58 18.24 -12.35 3.39
N GLY A 59 17.98 -11.23 4.06
CA GLY A 59 17.07 -11.28 5.20
C GLY A 59 16.80 -9.94 5.85
N ASN A 60 15.60 -9.84 6.42
CA ASN A 60 15.13 -8.72 7.20
C ASN A 60 14.75 -9.21 8.60
N THR A 61 15.24 -8.54 9.63
CA THR A 61 14.90 -8.87 11.02
C THR A 61 14.47 -7.64 11.79
N TYR A 62 13.38 -7.79 12.54
CA TYR A 62 12.79 -6.76 13.39
C TYR A 62 12.63 -7.31 14.82
N ILE A 63 13.12 -6.58 15.80
CA ILE A 63 12.94 -6.91 17.23
C ILE A 63 12.29 -5.71 17.90
N ASN A 64 11.04 -5.85 18.33
CA ASN A 64 10.31 -4.81 19.05
C ASN A 64 10.28 -5.11 20.54
N LEU A 65 10.52 -4.08 21.35
CA LEU A 65 10.33 -4.08 22.80
C LEU A 65 9.38 -2.94 23.16
N ASN A 66 8.33 -3.25 23.91
CA ASN A 66 7.33 -2.29 24.36
C ASN A 66 7.17 -2.36 25.86
N PHE A 67 7.16 -1.21 26.48
CA PHE A 67 6.89 -0.99 27.89
C PHE A 67 5.59 -0.23 28.04
N ASP A 68 4.66 -0.77 28.80
CA ASP A 68 3.36 -0.18 29.06
C ASP A 68 3.16 0.03 30.56
N SER A 69 2.79 1.24 30.93
CA SER A 69 2.33 1.60 32.26
C SER A 69 1.04 2.40 32.20
N LYS A 70 0.46 2.74 33.36
CA LYS A 70 -0.83 3.46 33.39
C LYS A 70 -0.82 4.80 32.62
N TYR A 71 0.31 5.51 32.62
CA TYR A 71 0.37 6.86 32.04
C TYR A 71 1.47 7.02 30.99
N VAL A 72 2.35 6.05 30.87
CA VAL A 72 3.49 6.11 29.93
C VAL A 72 3.62 4.79 29.20
N THR A 73 3.71 4.86 27.89
CA THR A 73 4.15 3.76 27.04
C THR A 73 5.45 4.13 26.37
N ALA A 74 6.34 3.16 26.19
CA ALA A 74 7.59 3.36 25.45
C ALA A 74 7.84 2.17 24.53
N GLY A 75 8.42 2.42 23.38
CA GLY A 75 8.74 1.40 22.38
C GLY A 75 10.11 1.63 21.78
N VAL A 76 10.79 0.55 21.47
CA VAL A 76 12.03 0.57 20.68
C VAL A 76 12.04 -0.62 19.74
N ARG A 77 12.55 -0.41 18.53
CA ARG A 77 12.71 -1.46 17.52
C ARG A 77 14.14 -1.48 17.01
N PHE A 78 14.75 -2.64 17.10
CA PHE A 78 15.99 -2.97 16.42
C PHE A 78 15.66 -3.58 15.06
N GLU A 79 16.35 -3.11 14.02
CA GLU A 79 16.24 -3.63 12.67
C GLU A 79 17.62 -3.99 12.12
N THR A 80 17.66 -5.08 11.31
CA THR A 80 18.83 -5.42 10.52
C THR A 80 18.42 -5.91 9.14
N MET A 81 18.93 -5.24 8.11
CA MET A 81 18.68 -5.47 6.69
C MET A 81 19.98 -5.23 5.91
N GLU A 82 21.08 -5.87 6.31
CA GLU A 82 22.39 -5.69 5.65
C GLU A 82 22.37 -6.22 4.20
N LYS A 83 21.54 -7.22 3.97
CA LYS A 83 21.22 -7.80 2.67
C LYS A 83 19.71 -7.99 2.62
N PRO A 84 18.96 -6.94 2.25
CA PRO A 84 17.51 -6.98 2.29
C PRO A 84 16.93 -7.99 1.31
N LEU A 85 15.70 -8.43 1.59
CA LEU A 85 14.92 -9.28 0.69
C LEU A 85 14.64 -8.56 -0.64
N PRO A 86 14.45 -9.31 -1.75
CA PRO A 86 14.09 -8.75 -3.05
C PRO A 86 12.82 -7.89 -2.95
N GLY A 87 12.76 -6.85 -3.80
CA GLY A 87 11.64 -5.94 -3.82
C GLY A 87 11.69 -4.83 -2.75
N TYR A 88 12.68 -4.78 -1.87
CA TYR A 88 13.03 -3.56 -1.15
C TYR A 88 13.73 -2.60 -2.10
N GLU A 89 13.25 -1.36 -2.15
CA GLU A 89 13.57 -0.31 -3.14
C GLU A 89 14.99 -0.37 -3.69
N ASN A 90 15.13 -0.15 -4.99
CA ASN A 90 16.33 -0.39 -5.80
C ASN A 90 17.62 -0.39 -5.00
N LEU A 91 18.29 -1.52 -4.98
CA LEU A 91 19.56 -1.77 -4.32
C LEU A 91 20.70 -0.94 -4.93
N SER A 92 20.46 0.35 -5.17
CA SER A 92 21.55 1.27 -5.50
C SER A 92 22.50 1.28 -4.31
N ASP A 93 23.78 1.45 -4.57
CA ASP A 93 24.85 1.45 -3.55
C ASP A 93 24.73 2.57 -2.50
N THR A 94 23.63 3.31 -2.51
CA THR A 94 23.32 4.36 -1.55
C THR A 94 22.80 3.75 -0.25
N LYS A 95 23.46 4.08 0.84
CA LYS A 95 23.24 3.56 2.19
C LYS A 95 21.85 3.60 2.83
N PRO A 96 20.84 4.36 2.44
CA PRO A 96 19.61 4.36 3.25
C PRO A 96 18.83 3.07 3.22
N PHE A 97 18.97 2.23 2.18
CA PHE A 97 18.13 1.03 1.98
C PHE A 97 18.58 -0.21 2.78
N TYR A 98 19.79 -0.22 3.30
CA TYR A 98 20.31 -1.35 4.07
C TYR A 98 21.09 -0.87 5.28
N GLY A 99 21.11 -1.68 6.33
CA GLY A 99 21.82 -1.34 7.56
C GLY A 99 21.34 -2.11 8.77
N THR A 100 21.87 -1.71 9.90
CA THR A 100 21.52 -2.24 11.22
C THR A 100 21.44 -1.08 12.20
N GLY A 101 20.37 -1.03 13.00
CA GLY A 101 20.20 0.06 13.97
C GLY A 101 18.92 0.02 14.77
N LEU A 102 18.63 1.15 15.42
CA LEU A 102 17.42 1.41 16.20
C LEU A 102 16.61 2.55 15.53
N PRO A 103 16.05 2.34 14.34
CA PRO A 103 15.42 3.42 13.59
C PRO A 103 14.04 3.82 14.14
N TYR A 104 13.49 3.05 15.08
CA TYR A 104 12.21 3.34 15.71
C TYR A 104 12.33 3.35 17.23
N PHE A 105 11.99 4.46 17.84
CA PHE A 105 11.89 4.61 19.30
C PHE A 105 10.83 5.67 19.63
N GLN A 106 10.00 5.41 20.62
CA GLN A 106 8.99 6.37 21.04
C GLN A 106 8.74 6.33 22.54
N VAL A 107 8.30 7.45 23.09
CA VAL A 107 7.71 7.56 24.42
C VAL A 107 6.41 8.36 24.30
N THR A 108 5.32 7.79 24.78
CA THR A 108 4.01 8.42 24.82
C THR A 108 3.55 8.57 26.27
N ALA A 109 3.20 9.79 26.68
CA ALA A 109 2.58 10.09 27.95
C ALA A 109 1.12 10.47 27.76
N SER A 110 0.23 9.89 28.55
CA SER A 110 -1.22 10.16 28.47
C SER A 110 -1.84 10.24 29.85
N ASN A 111 -2.70 11.23 30.06
CA ASN A 111 -3.54 11.29 31.26
C ASN A 111 -4.89 10.55 31.11
N HIS A 112 -5.12 9.90 29.94
CA HIS A 112 -6.34 9.17 29.56
C HIS A 112 -7.64 10.02 29.60
N LYS A 113 -7.53 11.33 29.75
CA LYS A 113 -8.67 12.24 29.84
C LYS A 113 -8.75 13.18 28.65
N TRP A 114 -7.76 14.02 28.48
CA TRP A 114 -7.81 15.06 27.47
C TRP A 114 -6.48 15.33 26.75
N ILE A 115 -5.36 14.73 27.18
CA ILE A 115 -4.05 14.92 26.54
C ILE A 115 -3.28 13.62 26.41
N GLU A 116 -2.69 13.42 25.24
CA GLU A 116 -1.67 12.44 24.92
C GLU A 116 -0.54 13.14 24.20
N ALA A 117 0.70 12.92 24.61
CA ALA A 117 1.90 13.49 23.99
C ALA A 117 2.89 12.37 23.67
N THR A 118 3.37 12.34 22.44
CA THR A 118 4.37 11.38 21.94
C THR A 118 5.64 12.12 21.53
N ALA A 119 6.78 11.62 21.93
CA ALA A 119 8.10 12.04 21.45
C ALA A 119 8.86 10.84 20.88
N GLY A 120 9.59 11.06 19.80
CA GLY A 120 10.30 10.02 19.05
C GLY A 120 9.62 9.67 17.74
N THR A 121 9.65 8.41 17.34
CA THR A 121 9.11 7.94 16.08
C THR A 121 7.63 7.55 16.22
N PHE A 122 6.78 8.01 15.31
CA PHE A 122 5.35 7.69 15.32
C PHE A 122 4.76 7.58 13.91
N TYR A 123 3.61 6.91 13.84
CA TYR A 123 2.74 6.86 12.67
C TYR A 123 1.50 7.71 12.92
N GLU A 124 1.00 8.38 11.89
CA GLU A 124 -0.22 9.17 11.97
C GLU A 124 -0.91 9.28 10.61
N GLN A 125 -2.23 9.33 10.62
CA GLN A 125 -3.04 9.57 9.44
C GLN A 125 -4.09 10.64 9.71
N PHE A 126 -4.30 11.52 8.73
CA PHE A 126 -5.36 12.51 8.72
C PHE A 126 -6.40 12.15 7.66
N GLY A 127 -7.68 12.07 8.06
CA GLY A 127 -8.77 11.67 7.17
C GLY A 127 -8.50 10.34 6.45
N SER A 128 -8.77 10.32 5.17
CA SER A 128 -8.51 9.16 4.30
C SER A 128 -7.06 9.04 3.81
N GLY A 129 -6.17 9.92 4.28
CA GLY A 129 -4.75 9.91 3.90
C GLY A 129 -4.42 10.82 2.73
N PHE A 130 -5.31 11.72 2.31
CA PHE A 130 -5.09 12.64 1.19
C PHE A 130 -3.97 13.65 1.44
N VAL A 131 -3.75 14.04 2.68
CA VAL A 131 -2.73 15.02 3.05
C VAL A 131 -1.62 14.43 3.92
N LEU A 132 -1.93 13.40 4.73
CA LEU A 132 -0.94 12.68 5.54
C LEU A 132 -1.37 11.24 5.79
N ARG A 133 -0.47 10.31 5.50
CA ARG A 133 -0.54 8.91 5.92
C ARG A 133 0.86 8.37 6.13
N ALA A 134 1.33 8.42 7.38
CA ALA A 134 2.54 7.77 7.82
C ALA A 134 2.21 6.39 8.39
N TYR A 135 2.77 5.33 7.80
CA TYR A 135 2.45 3.95 8.13
C TYR A 135 3.61 3.00 7.81
N GLU A 136 3.51 1.78 8.29
CA GLU A 136 4.43 0.68 7.95
C GLU A 136 3.68 -0.41 7.18
N GLU A 137 4.28 -0.85 6.06
CA GLU A 137 3.83 -2.02 5.31
C GLU A 137 5.06 -2.83 4.87
N ARG A 138 5.39 -3.85 5.67
CA ARG A 138 6.62 -4.63 5.48
C ARG A 138 6.61 -5.49 4.21
N THR A 139 5.44 -5.88 3.72
CA THR A 139 5.33 -6.71 2.50
C THR A 139 5.81 -5.99 1.26
N ILE A 140 5.72 -4.66 1.25
CA ILE A 140 6.21 -3.79 0.18
C ILE A 140 7.33 -2.85 0.65
N GLY A 141 7.91 -3.08 1.83
CA GLY A 141 9.06 -2.36 2.38
C GLY A 141 8.83 -0.87 2.66
N ILE A 142 7.59 -0.45 2.93
CA ILE A 142 7.28 0.93 3.29
C ILE A 142 7.38 1.08 4.81
N ASP A 143 8.14 2.09 5.24
CA ASP A 143 8.09 2.66 6.58
C ASP A 143 8.41 4.15 6.46
N ASN A 144 7.37 4.97 6.42
CA ASN A 144 7.44 6.42 6.31
C ASN A 144 7.10 7.13 7.63
N SER A 145 7.45 6.51 8.77
CA SER A 145 7.29 7.07 10.10
C SER A 145 7.93 8.45 10.25
N ILE A 146 7.43 9.23 11.20
CA ILE A 146 7.91 10.58 11.48
C ILE A 146 8.66 10.57 12.82
N LEU A 147 9.89 11.06 12.84
CA LEU A 147 10.66 11.34 14.04
C LEU A 147 10.42 12.77 14.49
N GLY A 148 9.82 12.95 15.66
CA GLY A 148 9.48 14.27 16.15
C GLY A 148 8.59 14.26 17.38
N GLY A 149 7.61 15.13 17.39
CA GLY A 149 6.60 15.25 18.44
C GLY A 149 5.18 15.23 17.91
N ARG A 150 4.29 14.57 18.65
CA ARG A 150 2.85 14.54 18.38
C ARG A 150 2.07 14.81 19.67
N VAL A 151 1.02 15.61 19.58
CA VAL A 151 0.09 15.88 20.69
C VAL A 151 -1.34 15.65 20.22
N VAL A 152 -2.10 14.90 21.00
CA VAL A 152 -3.54 14.70 20.80
C VAL A 152 -4.28 15.32 21.98
N LEU A 153 -5.20 16.22 21.69
CA LEU A 153 -6.02 16.90 22.69
C LEU A 153 -7.50 16.54 22.48
N THR A 154 -8.17 16.20 23.57
CA THR A 154 -9.63 15.99 23.62
C THR A 154 -10.23 16.87 24.74
N PRO A 155 -10.16 18.20 24.58
CA PRO A 155 -10.46 19.15 25.65
C PRO A 155 -11.94 19.13 26.07
N TYR A 156 -12.81 18.73 25.17
CA TYR A 156 -14.25 18.62 25.38
C TYR A 156 -14.84 17.47 24.57
N LYS A 157 -15.98 16.94 24.98
CA LYS A 157 -16.68 15.89 24.24
C LYS A 157 -16.95 16.31 22.80
N GLY A 158 -16.65 15.45 21.86
CA GLY A 158 -16.83 15.72 20.42
C GLY A 158 -15.75 16.61 19.81
N ILE A 159 -14.70 17.01 20.53
CA ILE A 159 -13.54 17.74 19.98
C ILE A 159 -12.30 16.87 20.11
N ARG A 160 -11.62 16.62 19.00
CA ARG A 160 -10.31 16.00 18.94
C ARG A 160 -9.39 16.82 18.06
N LEU A 161 -8.27 17.26 18.62
CA LEU A 161 -7.22 17.99 17.90
C LEU A 161 -5.92 17.21 17.98
N LYS A 162 -5.33 16.91 16.84
CA LYS A 162 -3.99 16.34 16.71
C LYS A 162 -3.06 17.42 16.17
N MET A 163 -1.84 17.47 16.66
CA MET A 163 -0.76 18.31 16.14
C MET A 163 0.51 17.50 16.11
N LEU A 164 1.31 17.68 15.08
CA LEU A 164 2.58 16.99 14.92
C LEU A 164 3.62 17.86 14.22
N GLY A 165 4.87 17.52 14.45
CA GLY A 165 6.01 18.08 13.72
C GLY A 165 7.20 17.15 13.83
N GLY A 166 7.96 17.02 12.74
CA GLY A 166 9.11 16.14 12.69
C GLY A 166 9.69 15.97 11.30
N ILE A 167 10.57 15.00 11.17
CA ILE A 167 11.24 14.63 9.92
C ILE A 167 10.85 13.21 9.54
N GLN A 168 10.63 12.97 8.25
CA GLN A 168 10.23 11.66 7.75
C GLN A 168 11.41 10.69 7.74
N ARG A 169 11.14 9.45 8.10
CA ARG A 169 12.10 8.35 7.97
C ARG A 169 12.35 8.01 6.50
N TYR A 170 13.59 7.76 6.18
CA TYR A 170 14.03 7.21 4.92
C TYR A 170 14.95 5.99 5.19
N HIS A 171 14.38 4.80 5.35
CA HIS A 171 15.04 3.55 5.74
C HIS A 171 15.89 3.69 7.01
N PHE A 172 17.24 3.65 6.92
CA PHE A 172 18.17 3.82 8.05
C PHE A 172 18.68 5.26 8.19
N SER A 173 18.07 6.22 7.49
CA SER A 173 18.34 7.65 7.60
C SER A 173 17.06 8.45 7.84
N TRP A 174 17.21 9.76 7.96
CA TRP A 174 16.13 10.71 8.17
C TRP A 174 16.23 11.84 7.17
N ASN A 175 15.09 12.28 6.65
CA ASN A 175 15.04 13.45 5.76
C ASN A 175 15.03 14.73 6.60
N ASP A 176 16.18 15.09 7.16
CA ASP A 176 16.36 16.19 8.11
C ASP A 176 16.28 17.58 7.46
N ASN A 177 16.47 17.69 6.16
CA ASN A 177 16.37 18.96 5.43
C ASN A 177 14.92 19.41 5.20
N ASN A 178 13.95 18.49 5.29
CA ASN A 178 12.57 18.74 4.91
C ASN A 178 11.59 18.40 6.04
N PRO A 179 11.56 19.20 7.12
CA PRO A 179 10.63 18.98 8.21
C PRO A 179 9.17 19.17 7.78
N VAL A 180 8.31 18.37 8.42
CA VAL A 180 6.88 18.31 8.17
C VAL A 180 6.13 18.72 9.42
N PHE A 181 5.10 19.56 9.27
CA PHE A 181 4.21 19.98 10.34
C PHE A 181 2.77 19.71 9.94
N GLY A 182 1.96 19.25 10.88
CA GLY A 182 0.56 18.94 10.60
C GLY A 182 -0.36 19.20 11.78
N ALA A 183 -1.62 19.49 11.47
CA ALA A 183 -2.70 19.56 12.43
C ALA A 183 -3.98 18.96 11.84
N ASP A 184 -4.79 18.31 12.70
CA ASP A 184 -6.06 17.67 12.35
C ASP A 184 -7.07 17.94 13.46
N LEU A 185 -8.18 18.57 13.11
CA LEU A 185 -9.31 18.86 14.00
C LEU A 185 -10.52 18.04 13.57
N GLU A 186 -11.05 17.26 14.47
CA GLU A 186 -12.31 16.53 14.31
C GLU A 186 -13.36 17.03 15.31
N LEU A 187 -14.56 17.31 14.79
CA LEU A 187 -15.71 17.81 15.56
C LEU A 187 -16.89 16.85 15.35
N GLU A 188 -17.23 16.09 16.37
CA GLU A 188 -18.43 15.25 16.38
C GLU A 188 -19.64 16.09 16.83
N LEU A 189 -20.26 16.76 15.87
CA LEU A 189 -21.34 17.74 16.08
C LEU A 189 -22.58 17.10 16.74
N SER A 190 -22.80 15.82 16.52
CA SER A 190 -23.90 15.07 17.16
C SER A 190 -23.81 15.07 18.69
N GLN A 191 -22.62 15.13 19.28
CA GLN A 191 -22.45 15.17 20.74
C GLN A 191 -22.94 16.48 21.39
N TRP A 192 -23.13 17.51 20.57
CA TRP A 192 -23.63 18.83 21.04
C TRP A 192 -25.13 19.02 20.80
N SER A 193 -25.77 18.10 20.05
CA SER A 193 -27.19 18.14 19.71
C SER A 193 -27.94 16.94 20.27
N LYS A 194 -28.77 17.15 21.31
CA LYS A 194 -29.62 16.07 21.83
C LYS A 194 -30.53 15.46 20.76
N ALA A 195 -31.05 16.29 19.86
CA ALA A 195 -31.94 15.84 18.78
C ALA A 195 -31.25 14.86 17.81
N LEU A 196 -29.96 15.03 17.54
CA LEU A 196 -29.17 14.10 16.72
C LEU A 196 -28.84 12.84 17.50
N THR A 197 -28.35 12.98 18.75
CA THR A 197 -27.92 11.85 19.58
C THR A 197 -29.09 10.91 19.91
N GLU A 198 -30.25 11.46 20.30
CA GLU A 198 -31.45 10.67 20.64
C GLU A 198 -32.01 9.90 19.44
N LYS A 199 -31.84 10.42 18.23
CA LYS A 199 -32.20 9.74 16.98
C LYS A 199 -31.11 8.82 16.45
N GLY A 200 -29.95 8.71 17.10
CA GLY A 200 -28.85 7.85 16.71
C GLY A 200 -28.09 8.34 15.46
N HIS A 201 -28.10 9.65 15.17
CA HIS A 201 -27.26 10.24 14.15
C HIS A 201 -25.88 10.55 14.69
N VAL A 202 -24.83 10.19 13.94
CA VAL A 202 -23.46 10.65 14.17
C VAL A 202 -23.07 11.55 13.00
N LEU A 203 -22.71 12.78 13.30
CA LEU A 203 -22.26 13.77 12.31
C LEU A 203 -20.89 14.28 12.74
N THR A 204 -19.87 14.03 11.92
CA THR A 204 -18.49 14.45 12.18
C THR A 204 -18.03 15.38 11.06
N PHE A 205 -17.47 16.50 11.45
CA PHE A 205 -16.75 17.42 10.58
C PHE A 205 -15.25 17.35 10.89
N GLY A 206 -14.40 17.32 9.88
CA GLY A 206 -12.95 17.31 10.03
C GLY A 206 -12.28 18.35 9.14
N VAL A 207 -11.19 18.91 9.63
CA VAL A 207 -10.27 19.74 8.86
C VAL A 207 -8.84 19.40 9.22
N SER A 208 -7.99 19.19 8.22
CA SER A 208 -6.58 18.91 8.41
C SER A 208 -5.71 19.83 7.55
N GLY A 209 -4.49 20.04 8.00
CA GLY A 209 -3.47 20.72 7.21
C GLY A 209 -2.10 20.11 7.46
N VAL A 210 -1.29 20.00 6.40
CA VAL A 210 0.09 19.52 6.46
C VAL A 210 0.95 20.45 5.64
N THR A 211 2.12 20.80 6.16
CA THR A 211 3.09 21.65 5.46
C THR A 211 4.46 21.00 5.54
N ARG A 212 5.12 20.87 4.39
CA ARG A 212 6.54 20.56 4.26
C ARG A 212 7.32 21.85 4.08
N TYR A 213 8.43 21.98 4.78
CA TYR A 213 9.44 23.00 4.54
C TYR A 213 10.62 22.40 3.77
N ASP A 214 11.15 23.13 2.79
CA ASP A 214 12.25 22.73 1.95
C ASP A 214 13.15 23.96 1.71
N ASP A 215 14.33 23.99 2.33
CA ASP A 215 15.24 25.14 2.23
C ASP A 215 16.33 24.95 1.15
N GLU A 216 16.86 23.76 1.00
CA GLU A 216 18.03 23.54 0.13
C GLU A 216 17.67 23.45 -1.33
N THR A 217 16.69 22.62 -1.71
CA THR A 217 16.29 22.44 -3.10
C THR A 217 15.55 23.65 -3.69
N SER A 218 14.98 24.51 -2.83
CA SER A 218 14.33 25.74 -3.30
C SER A 218 15.31 26.81 -3.77
N LYS A 219 16.59 26.74 -3.38
CA LYS A 219 17.57 27.80 -3.66
C LYS A 219 18.31 27.65 -4.98
N LEU A 220 18.52 26.45 -5.48
CA LEU A 220 19.41 26.18 -6.64
C LEU A 220 18.96 24.94 -7.44
N PHE A 221 17.68 24.87 -7.83
CA PHE A 221 17.27 23.81 -8.73
C PHE A 221 17.52 24.22 -10.18
N VAL A 222 18.46 23.54 -10.84
CA VAL A 222 18.89 23.84 -12.23
C VAL A 222 18.42 22.71 -13.13
N MET A 223 17.75 23.06 -14.22
CA MET A 223 17.40 22.15 -15.31
C MET A 223 18.14 22.56 -16.58
N THR A 224 18.62 21.59 -17.32
CA THR A 224 19.25 21.82 -18.63
C THR A 224 18.20 21.61 -19.72
N GLY A 225 17.89 22.66 -20.47
CA GLY A 225 17.04 22.62 -21.66
C GLY A 225 17.83 22.62 -22.93
N GLN A 226 17.28 22.06 -24.00
CA GLN A 226 17.87 22.05 -25.34
C GLN A 226 17.07 22.93 -26.30
N ASN A 227 17.71 23.89 -26.94
CA ASN A 227 17.12 24.67 -28.02
C ASN A 227 17.42 23.99 -29.36
N ILE A 228 16.40 23.55 -30.07
CA ILE A 228 16.50 23.07 -31.44
C ILE A 228 16.07 24.22 -32.35
N ASN A 229 17.00 24.83 -33.09
CA ASN A 229 16.68 25.82 -34.11
C ASN A 229 16.30 25.10 -35.42
N TYR A 230 15.30 25.60 -36.10
CA TYR A 230 14.88 25.11 -37.42
C TYR A 230 15.32 26.08 -38.49
N ASP A 231 15.79 25.56 -39.62
CA ASP A 231 16.07 26.36 -40.82
C ASP A 231 14.77 27.01 -41.31
N PRO A 232 14.71 28.34 -41.39
CA PRO A 232 13.46 29.04 -41.75
C PRO A 232 13.01 28.80 -43.19
N VAL A 233 13.85 28.19 -44.04
CA VAL A 233 13.54 27.93 -45.46
C VAL A 233 13.16 26.45 -45.66
N THR A 234 13.89 25.53 -45.05
CA THR A 234 13.71 24.08 -45.24
C THR A 234 12.88 23.43 -44.16
N ASN A 235 12.62 24.11 -43.04
CA ASN A 235 11.98 23.61 -41.83
C ASN A 235 12.65 22.34 -41.26
N LEU A 236 13.91 22.11 -41.60
CA LEU A 236 14.70 21.02 -41.06
C LEU A 236 15.42 21.48 -39.79
N PRO A 237 15.64 20.63 -38.81
CA PRO A 237 16.37 20.97 -37.59
C PRO A 237 17.83 21.32 -37.96
N ILE A 238 18.24 22.55 -37.66
CA ILE A 238 19.65 22.93 -37.69
C ILE A 238 20.24 22.34 -36.39
N ILE A 239 21.13 21.37 -36.52
CA ILE A 239 21.75 20.64 -35.41
C ILE A 239 22.82 21.55 -34.71
N TYR A 240 22.39 22.65 -34.14
CA TYR A 240 23.11 23.34 -33.07
C TYR A 240 22.30 23.22 -31.79
N VAL A 241 22.42 22.07 -31.11
CA VAL A 241 21.86 21.88 -29.78
C VAL A 241 22.69 22.70 -28.81
N THR A 242 22.26 23.91 -28.50
CA THR A 242 22.83 24.66 -27.37
C THR A 242 22.06 24.22 -26.10
N SER A 243 22.74 23.50 -25.21
CA SER A 243 22.24 23.29 -23.87
C SER A 243 22.36 24.58 -23.06
N GLN A 244 21.30 24.96 -22.39
CA GLN A 244 21.26 26.09 -21.48
C GLN A 244 20.66 25.69 -20.17
N ASP A 245 21.29 26.08 -19.08
CA ASP A 245 20.77 25.83 -17.74
C ASP A 245 19.72 26.86 -17.37
N TYR A 246 18.62 26.37 -16.79
CA TYR A 246 17.51 27.16 -16.29
C TYR A 246 17.33 26.92 -14.81
N THR A 247 17.18 27.98 -14.03
CA THR A 247 16.88 27.86 -12.59
C THR A 247 15.39 27.95 -12.38
N LEU A 248 14.80 26.91 -11.77
CA LEU A 248 13.40 26.89 -11.34
C LEU A 248 13.29 27.47 -9.92
N ASN A 249 12.31 28.36 -9.73
CA ASN A 249 12.03 28.97 -8.42
C ASN A 249 11.07 28.07 -7.63
N LEU A 250 11.61 27.08 -6.96
CA LEU A 250 10.79 26.10 -6.21
C LEU A 250 10.26 26.71 -4.90
N PRO A 251 8.99 26.47 -4.52
CA PRO A 251 8.44 26.97 -3.27
C PRO A 251 9.11 26.34 -2.06
N LYS A 252 9.48 27.17 -1.05
CA LYS A 252 10.03 26.69 0.23
C LYS A 252 9.01 25.96 1.09
N TYR A 253 7.75 26.35 0.98
CA TYR A 253 6.65 25.74 1.71
C TYR A 253 5.68 25.13 0.73
N THR A 254 5.39 23.84 0.89
CA THR A 254 4.31 23.16 0.20
C THR A 254 3.30 22.71 1.25
N SER A 255 2.05 23.14 1.08
CA SER A 255 0.98 22.85 2.02
C SER A 255 -0.16 22.12 1.34
N ALA A 256 -0.76 21.19 2.08
CA ALA A 256 -1.98 20.51 1.68
C ALA A 256 -3.02 20.66 2.81
N ILE A 257 -4.28 20.89 2.44
CA ILE A 257 -5.41 20.99 3.36
C ILE A 257 -6.49 20.00 2.95
N ASP A 258 -7.26 19.55 3.91
CA ASP A 258 -8.34 18.57 3.74
C ASP A 258 -9.56 18.98 4.57
N LEU A 259 -10.74 18.85 3.98
CA LEU A 259 -12.04 19.06 4.61
C LEU A 259 -12.88 17.81 4.45
N ARG A 260 -13.49 17.31 5.52
CA ARG A 260 -14.33 16.11 5.49
C ARG A 260 -15.60 16.24 6.30
N LEU A 261 -16.64 15.60 5.78
CA LEU A 261 -17.94 15.50 6.44
C LEU A 261 -18.39 14.05 6.41
N GLN A 262 -18.65 13.48 7.57
CA GLN A 262 -19.15 12.12 7.72
C GLN A 262 -20.48 12.11 8.45
N TRP A 263 -21.45 11.40 7.90
CA TRP A 263 -22.74 11.13 8.51
C TRP A 263 -23.02 9.64 8.61
N GLN A 264 -23.44 9.20 9.80
CA GLN A 264 -23.80 7.81 10.06
C GLN A 264 -25.16 7.75 10.74
N HIS A 265 -26.01 6.84 10.30
CA HIS A 265 -27.31 6.58 10.92
C HIS A 265 -27.91 5.22 10.44
N SER A 266 -28.34 4.37 11.38
CA SER A 266 -29.17 3.18 11.10
C SER A 266 -28.65 2.30 9.94
N GLY A 267 -27.32 2.06 9.89
CA GLY A 267 -26.67 1.28 8.84
C GLY A 267 -26.23 2.07 7.61
N TYR A 268 -26.58 3.34 7.48
CA TYR A 268 -26.03 4.26 6.49
C TYR A 268 -24.72 4.87 6.99
N ASN A 269 -23.75 5.01 6.11
CA ASN A 269 -22.53 5.78 6.31
C ASN A 269 -22.21 6.54 5.03
N ILE A 270 -22.14 7.87 5.12
CA ILE A 270 -21.82 8.75 4.00
C ILE A 270 -20.62 9.59 4.40
N LEU A 271 -19.60 9.62 3.56
CA LEU A 271 -18.38 10.41 3.71
C LEU A 271 -18.16 11.23 2.44
N ALA A 272 -17.90 12.51 2.62
CA ALA A 272 -17.39 13.41 1.60
C ALA A 272 -16.09 14.04 2.11
N GLU A 273 -15.05 14.00 1.31
CA GLU A 273 -13.72 14.53 1.64
C GLU A 273 -13.16 15.28 0.43
N TYR A 274 -12.59 16.46 0.64
CA TYR A 274 -11.99 17.28 -0.39
C TYR A 274 -10.66 17.87 0.09
N ALA A 275 -9.62 17.61 -0.67
CA ALA A 275 -8.27 18.09 -0.37
C ALA A 275 -7.72 18.99 -1.48
N LEU A 276 -6.90 19.95 -1.08
CA LEU A 276 -6.16 20.86 -1.95
C LEU A 276 -4.68 20.86 -1.56
N LYS A 277 -3.79 20.86 -2.53
CA LYS A 277 -2.34 21.04 -2.36
C LYS A 277 -1.88 22.28 -3.11
N SER A 278 -1.00 23.07 -2.50
CA SER A 278 -0.34 24.18 -3.17
C SER A 278 0.59 23.67 -4.30
N HIS A 279 1.10 24.56 -5.13
CA HIS A 279 2.09 24.19 -6.15
C HIS A 279 3.23 23.39 -5.53
N ASP A 280 3.53 22.23 -6.11
CA ASP A 280 4.60 21.35 -5.70
C ASP A 280 5.38 20.80 -6.90
N PRO A 281 6.15 21.67 -7.61
CA PRO A 281 7.02 21.18 -8.66
C PRO A 281 7.99 20.14 -8.12
N SER A 282 7.92 18.92 -8.64
CA SER A 282 8.66 17.75 -8.18
C SER A 282 8.99 16.81 -9.35
N VAL A 283 9.82 15.82 -9.10
CA VAL A 283 10.13 14.77 -10.09
C VAL A 283 8.86 14.07 -10.56
N ASP A 284 7.90 13.81 -9.66
CA ASP A 284 6.67 13.09 -9.97
C ASP A 284 5.85 13.77 -11.07
N ASN A 285 5.74 15.11 -11.01
CA ASN A 285 4.96 15.87 -11.98
C ASN A 285 5.81 16.62 -13.03
N SER A 286 7.07 16.19 -13.24
CA SER A 286 7.98 16.83 -14.19
C SER A 286 8.19 18.34 -13.93
N TYR A 287 8.19 18.74 -12.65
CA TYR A 287 8.40 20.11 -12.18
C TYR A 287 7.41 21.15 -12.74
N ILE A 288 6.14 20.77 -12.90
CA ILE A 288 5.07 21.71 -13.26
C ILE A 288 4.57 22.48 -12.03
N TYR A 289 4.09 23.72 -12.25
CA TYR A 289 3.51 24.60 -11.21
C TYR A 289 1.99 24.48 -11.19
N ARG A 290 1.49 23.31 -10.74
CA ARG A 290 0.06 23.02 -10.64
C ARG A 290 -0.38 22.89 -9.19
N HIS A 291 -1.61 23.30 -8.90
CA HIS A 291 -2.27 22.99 -7.63
C HIS A 291 -2.83 21.58 -7.67
N GLY A 292 -2.56 20.78 -6.64
CA GLY A 292 -3.18 19.48 -6.48
C GLY A 292 -4.60 19.60 -5.93
N SER A 293 -5.48 18.66 -6.33
CA SER A 293 -6.82 18.51 -5.77
C SER A 293 -7.27 17.06 -5.72
N ALA A 294 -7.98 16.68 -4.66
CA ALA A 294 -8.62 15.38 -4.55
C ALA A 294 -10.02 15.50 -3.98
N LEU A 295 -10.95 14.70 -4.52
CA LEU A 295 -12.32 14.56 -4.02
C LEU A 295 -12.61 13.08 -3.77
N MET A 296 -13.24 12.76 -2.65
CA MET A 296 -13.78 11.44 -2.37
C MET A 296 -15.22 11.56 -1.88
N LEU A 297 -16.07 10.72 -2.47
CA LEU A 297 -17.44 10.51 -2.04
C LEU A 297 -17.62 9.01 -1.78
N SER A 298 -18.13 8.64 -0.62
CA SER A 298 -18.42 7.25 -0.27
C SER A 298 -19.78 7.17 0.41
N ALA A 299 -20.64 6.30 -0.08
CA ALA A 299 -21.94 6.02 0.51
C ALA A 299 -22.11 4.53 0.70
N SER A 300 -22.40 4.08 1.90
CA SER A 300 -22.66 2.68 2.19
C SER A 300 -23.93 2.49 3.01
N TYR A 301 -24.57 1.34 2.80
CA TYR A 301 -25.70 0.89 3.59
C TYR A 301 -25.53 -0.58 3.96
N SER A 302 -25.74 -0.92 5.20
CA SER A 302 -25.68 -2.29 5.68
C SER A 302 -26.85 -2.63 6.60
N LYS A 303 -27.39 -3.82 6.40
CA LYS A 303 -28.35 -4.48 7.29
C LYS A 303 -28.12 -5.98 7.28
N ARG A 304 -28.73 -6.71 8.19
CA ARG A 304 -28.59 -8.17 8.28
C ARG A 304 -28.86 -8.85 6.92
N GLY A 305 -27.80 -9.41 6.32
CA GLY A 305 -27.87 -10.15 5.06
C GLY A 305 -27.82 -9.32 3.79
N PHE A 306 -27.63 -8.00 3.89
CA PHE A 306 -27.45 -7.12 2.75
C PHE A 306 -26.44 -6.01 3.07
N SER A 307 -25.53 -5.74 2.15
CA SER A 307 -24.71 -4.52 2.14
C SER A 307 -24.53 -3.98 0.73
N ALA A 308 -24.42 -2.67 0.64
CA ALA A 308 -24.09 -1.98 -0.59
C ALA A 308 -23.14 -0.82 -0.27
N ILE A 309 -22.16 -0.58 -1.14
CA ILE A 309 -21.27 0.59 -1.11
C ILE A 309 -21.15 1.16 -2.52
N LEU A 310 -21.09 2.46 -2.61
CA LEU A 310 -20.81 3.21 -3.84
C LEU A 310 -19.79 4.29 -3.50
N GLN A 311 -18.73 4.37 -4.29
CA GLN A 311 -17.63 5.28 -4.06
C GLN A 311 -17.20 5.95 -5.37
N ALA A 312 -16.78 7.20 -5.27
CA ALA A 312 -16.16 7.95 -6.35
C ALA A 312 -14.99 8.77 -5.81
N LYS A 313 -13.88 8.76 -6.54
CA LYS A 313 -12.68 9.54 -6.21
C LYS A 313 -12.16 10.23 -7.47
N ARG A 314 -11.76 11.48 -7.31
CA ARG A 314 -10.94 12.22 -8.26
C ARG A 314 -9.62 12.57 -7.61
N SER A 315 -8.52 12.40 -8.31
CA SER A 315 -7.21 12.89 -7.91
C SER A 315 -6.56 13.64 -9.07
N GLU A 316 -5.87 14.72 -8.77
CA GLU A 316 -5.14 15.53 -9.73
C GLU A 316 -3.94 16.15 -9.04
N ASP A 317 -2.73 15.82 -9.50
CA ASP A 317 -1.45 16.35 -9.00
C ASP A 317 -1.34 16.34 -7.45
N MET A 318 -1.77 15.24 -6.83
CA MET A 318 -1.82 15.11 -5.36
C MET A 318 -0.63 14.36 -4.78
N GLY A 319 0.32 13.90 -5.58
CA GLY A 319 1.59 13.38 -5.08
C GLY A 319 2.24 14.38 -4.12
N PHE A 320 2.50 14.00 -2.86
CA PHE A 320 3.09 14.86 -1.85
C PHE A 320 4.20 14.11 -1.13
N ARG A 321 5.45 14.53 -1.37
CA ARG A 321 6.65 13.89 -0.83
C ARG A 321 7.36 14.78 0.17
N SER A 322 8.10 14.17 1.10
CA SER A 322 9.04 14.91 1.95
C SER A 322 10.27 15.39 1.17
N ASP A 323 10.71 14.68 0.12
CA ASP A 323 11.76 15.11 -0.81
C ASP A 323 11.20 15.15 -2.24
N ARG A 324 11.13 16.34 -2.83
CA ARG A 324 10.61 16.57 -4.18
C ARG A 324 11.54 16.09 -5.29
N THR A 325 12.81 15.85 -4.98
CA THR A 325 13.84 15.44 -5.94
C THR A 325 14.07 13.93 -5.95
N ALA A 326 13.49 13.21 -5.01
CA ALA A 326 13.61 11.77 -4.92
C ALA A 326 13.00 11.07 -6.13
N SER A 327 13.65 9.98 -6.59
CA SER A 327 13.14 9.18 -7.71
C SER A 327 11.69 8.76 -7.49
N PRO A 328 10.83 8.76 -8.53
CA PRO A 328 9.45 8.28 -8.44
C PRO A 328 9.33 6.83 -7.91
N THR A 329 10.37 6.02 -8.11
CA THR A 329 10.43 4.64 -7.60
C THR A 329 10.56 4.55 -6.08
N VAL A 330 10.92 5.65 -5.40
CA VAL A 330 11.06 5.72 -3.94
C VAL A 330 9.71 6.01 -3.29
N THR A 331 8.93 4.99 -3.04
CA THR A 331 7.56 5.11 -2.50
C THR A 331 7.50 5.47 -1.01
N SER A 332 8.56 5.21 -0.26
CA SER A 332 8.64 5.49 1.18
C SER A 332 8.72 6.98 1.53
N LEU A 333 9.04 7.86 0.58
CA LEU A 333 9.10 9.31 0.83
C LEU A 333 7.79 10.05 0.59
N TYR A 334 6.71 9.38 0.22
CA TYR A 334 5.39 10.00 0.20
C TYR A 334 4.88 10.32 1.60
N LEU A 335 4.37 11.53 1.77
CA LEU A 335 3.67 11.99 2.99
C LEU A 335 2.21 11.55 2.98
N ASN A 336 1.62 11.43 1.80
CA ASN A 336 0.24 11.02 1.60
C ASN A 336 0.13 9.72 0.80
N HIS A 337 -0.95 8.97 1.04
CA HIS A 337 -1.30 7.80 0.26
C HIS A 337 -2.82 7.74 0.12
N GLN A 338 -3.31 7.81 -1.10
CA GLN A 338 -4.74 7.78 -1.37
C GLN A 338 -5.26 6.34 -1.44
N PRO A 339 -6.48 6.05 -0.96
CA PRO A 339 -7.07 4.72 -1.08
C PRO A 339 -7.33 4.38 -2.56
N ALA A 340 -7.00 3.14 -2.95
CA ALA A 340 -7.40 2.61 -4.25
C ALA A 340 -8.90 2.26 -4.26
N PHE A 341 -9.62 2.67 -5.30
CA PHE A 341 -11.01 2.26 -5.52
C PHE A 341 -11.06 1.08 -6.51
N ALA A 342 -10.27 0.05 -6.18
CA ALA A 342 -10.22 -1.22 -6.85
C ALA A 342 -10.47 -2.34 -5.85
N TYR A 343 -11.07 -3.43 -6.31
CA TYR A 343 -11.27 -4.61 -5.46
C TYR A 343 -9.92 -5.24 -5.12
N GLN A 344 -9.68 -5.48 -3.84
CA GLN A 344 -8.45 -6.13 -3.36
C GLN A 344 -8.61 -7.64 -3.46
N HIS A 345 -8.05 -8.23 -4.50
CA HIS A 345 -8.03 -9.68 -4.69
C HIS A 345 -7.03 -10.37 -3.77
N THR A 346 -7.33 -11.62 -3.41
CA THR A 346 -6.46 -12.50 -2.61
C THR A 346 -6.11 -13.80 -3.34
N TYR A 347 -6.71 -14.04 -4.51
CA TYR A 347 -6.41 -15.18 -5.36
C TYR A 347 -5.27 -14.84 -6.31
N THR A 348 -4.31 -15.75 -6.46
CA THR A 348 -3.02 -15.53 -7.12
C THR A 348 -3.17 -14.92 -8.52
N LEU A 349 -3.91 -15.57 -9.43
CA LEU A 349 -4.04 -15.06 -10.80
C LEU A 349 -4.81 -13.72 -10.86
N ALA A 350 -5.69 -13.45 -9.91
CA ALA A 350 -6.40 -12.16 -9.83
C ALA A 350 -5.52 -11.02 -9.30
N THR A 351 -4.36 -11.32 -8.73
CA THR A 351 -3.39 -10.34 -8.24
C THR A 351 -2.21 -10.11 -9.17
N GLN A 352 -2.17 -10.74 -10.34
CA GLN A 352 -1.12 -10.49 -11.35
C GLN A 352 -1.23 -9.09 -11.96
N TYR A 353 -2.43 -8.54 -12.11
CA TYR A 353 -2.69 -7.21 -12.63
C TYR A 353 -3.33 -6.31 -11.54
N PRO A 354 -2.56 -5.91 -10.52
CA PRO A 354 -3.07 -5.15 -9.40
C PRO A 354 -3.09 -3.66 -9.71
N TYR A 355 -4.11 -2.94 -9.24
CA TYR A 355 -4.22 -1.52 -9.48
C TYR A 355 -3.40 -0.67 -8.51
N ALA A 356 -2.54 0.20 -9.05
CA ALA A 356 -1.85 1.27 -8.33
C ALA A 356 -2.57 2.61 -8.51
N THR A 357 -2.84 3.32 -7.40
CA THR A 357 -3.49 4.64 -7.44
C THR A 357 -2.64 5.66 -8.20
N GLN A 358 -3.24 6.33 -9.18
CA GLN A 358 -2.60 7.37 -9.99
C GLN A 358 -2.91 8.74 -9.38
N MET A 359 -2.08 9.18 -8.40
CA MET A 359 -2.31 10.44 -7.67
C MET A 359 -2.21 11.69 -8.56
N ASP A 360 -1.53 11.59 -9.70
CA ASP A 360 -1.33 12.69 -10.66
C ASP A 360 -2.51 12.91 -11.58
N GLY A 361 -3.42 11.94 -11.68
CA GLY A 361 -4.64 12.15 -12.45
C GLY A 361 -5.49 10.92 -12.69
N GLU A 362 -6.54 10.75 -11.90
CA GLU A 362 -7.55 9.70 -12.11
C GLU A 362 -8.94 10.12 -11.68
N TRP A 363 -9.95 9.54 -12.35
CA TRP A 363 -11.30 9.34 -11.86
C TRP A 363 -11.48 7.85 -11.55
N ALA A 364 -11.82 7.51 -10.32
CA ALA A 364 -12.02 6.14 -9.87
C ALA A 364 -13.43 5.97 -9.29
N PHE A 365 -14.13 4.93 -9.75
CA PHE A 365 -15.47 4.57 -9.29
C PHE A 365 -15.46 3.12 -8.83
N GLN A 366 -16.10 2.84 -7.70
CA GLN A 366 -16.29 1.49 -7.21
C GLN A 366 -17.68 1.31 -6.61
N GLY A 367 -18.31 0.20 -6.94
CA GLY A 367 -19.56 -0.24 -6.34
C GLY A 367 -19.50 -1.71 -5.93
N GLU A 368 -20.02 -2.03 -4.75
CA GLU A 368 -20.18 -3.42 -4.30
C GLU A 368 -21.58 -3.62 -3.71
N VAL A 369 -22.19 -4.73 -4.08
CA VAL A 369 -23.44 -5.20 -3.45
C VAL A 369 -23.24 -6.63 -2.98
N SER A 370 -23.57 -6.91 -1.72
CA SER A 370 -23.58 -8.26 -1.20
C SER A 370 -24.97 -8.64 -0.65
N TYR A 371 -25.40 -9.85 -0.97
CA TYR A 371 -26.66 -10.38 -0.49
C TYR A 371 -26.53 -11.83 -0.01
N ARG A 372 -27.02 -12.09 1.19
CA ARG A 372 -27.07 -13.44 1.77
C ARG A 372 -28.48 -14.00 1.65
N PHE A 373 -28.66 -14.94 0.74
CA PHE A 373 -29.89 -15.73 0.64
C PHE A 373 -30.15 -16.49 1.92
N LYS A 374 -31.39 -16.38 2.43
CA LYS A 374 -31.79 -16.99 3.69
C LYS A 374 -31.76 -18.52 3.60
N ARG A 375 -31.47 -19.14 4.75
CA ARG A 375 -31.59 -20.61 4.89
C ARG A 375 -33.01 -21.07 4.59
N GLY A 376 -33.14 -22.26 3.96
CA GLY A 376 -34.44 -22.84 3.59
C GLY A 376 -35.04 -22.30 2.29
N THR A 377 -34.37 -21.33 1.62
CA THR A 377 -34.82 -20.87 0.29
C THR A 377 -34.11 -21.68 -0.81
N PRO A 378 -34.65 -21.73 -2.06
CA PRO A 378 -34.03 -22.47 -3.16
C PRO A 378 -32.56 -22.08 -3.41
N LEU A 379 -32.23 -20.79 -3.44
CA LEU A 379 -30.86 -20.29 -3.61
C LEU A 379 -30.03 -20.38 -2.32
N GLY A 380 -30.65 -20.17 -1.14
CA GLY A 380 -29.96 -20.21 0.13
C GLY A 380 -29.60 -21.61 0.61
N GLY A 381 -30.41 -22.61 0.27
CA GLY A 381 -30.23 -23.99 0.74
C GLY A 381 -30.24 -24.08 2.28
N LYS A 382 -29.65 -25.17 2.84
CA LYS A 382 -29.66 -25.43 4.30
C LYS A 382 -28.87 -24.41 5.12
N TYR A 383 -27.81 -23.80 4.56
CA TYR A 383 -26.86 -22.97 5.32
C TYR A 383 -26.84 -21.48 4.92
N GLY A 384 -27.56 -21.12 3.87
CA GLY A 384 -27.49 -19.81 3.23
C GLY A 384 -26.38 -19.74 2.17
N THR A 385 -26.54 -18.86 1.20
CA THR A 385 -25.56 -18.57 0.13
C THR A 385 -25.30 -17.08 0.14
N LEU A 386 -24.05 -16.64 0.12
CA LEU A 386 -23.65 -15.25 -0.08
C LEU A 386 -23.31 -15.06 -1.54
N LEU A 387 -23.89 -14.03 -2.17
CA LEU A 387 -23.42 -13.49 -3.44
C LEU A 387 -22.88 -12.08 -3.20
N ARG A 388 -21.76 -11.76 -3.87
CA ARG A 388 -21.16 -10.44 -3.88
C ARG A 388 -20.82 -10.08 -5.33
N LEU A 389 -21.28 -8.93 -5.76
CA LEU A 389 -20.93 -8.31 -7.03
C LEU A 389 -20.15 -7.04 -6.74
N ASN A 390 -18.96 -6.92 -7.31
CA ASN A 390 -18.15 -5.71 -7.28
C ASN A 390 -17.90 -5.22 -8.70
N ALA A 391 -17.84 -3.90 -8.87
CA ALA A 391 -17.42 -3.26 -10.10
C ALA A 391 -16.55 -2.06 -9.75
N SER A 392 -15.34 -2.02 -10.31
CA SER A 392 -14.40 -0.90 -10.24
C SER A 392 -14.13 -0.40 -11.67
N HIS A 393 -14.09 0.92 -11.87
CA HIS A 393 -13.78 1.52 -13.15
C HIS A 393 -12.98 2.80 -12.97
N ILE A 394 -11.80 2.87 -13.57
CA ILE A 394 -10.83 3.94 -13.35
C ILE A 394 -10.35 4.45 -14.70
N ARG A 395 -10.33 5.78 -14.85
CA ARG A 395 -9.97 6.49 -16.09
C ARG A 395 -9.04 7.67 -15.78
N GLY A 396 -8.27 8.08 -16.77
CA GLY A 396 -7.47 9.30 -16.72
C GLY A 396 -8.32 10.57 -16.70
N LEU A 397 -7.71 11.68 -16.35
CA LEU A 397 -8.26 13.03 -16.54
C LEU A 397 -8.09 13.45 -18.01
N ASP A 398 -9.02 14.25 -18.51
CA ASP A 398 -8.87 14.94 -19.80
C ASP A 398 -7.91 16.12 -19.63
N LYS A 399 -6.63 15.90 -19.94
CA LYS A 399 -5.52 16.86 -19.80
C LYS A 399 -5.11 17.37 -21.17
N GLN A 400 -5.07 18.70 -21.33
CA GLN A 400 -4.52 19.37 -22.50
C GLN A 400 -3.15 19.95 -22.13
N THR A 401 -2.07 19.32 -22.62
CA THR A 401 -0.69 19.65 -22.29
C THR A 401 -0.33 21.06 -22.72
N ILE A 402 0.41 21.76 -21.86
CA ILE A 402 0.98 23.09 -22.10
C ILE A 402 2.50 22.95 -22.02
N GLU A 403 3.16 23.17 -23.13
CA GLU A 403 4.63 23.04 -23.24
C GLU A 403 5.28 24.38 -23.61
N ASN A 404 6.50 24.55 -23.16
CA ASN A 404 7.42 25.52 -23.77
C ASN A 404 8.40 24.78 -24.70
N SER A 405 9.01 25.48 -25.62
CA SER A 405 9.87 24.88 -26.62
C SER A 405 11.23 24.39 -26.08
N ILE A 406 11.53 24.60 -24.78
CA ILE A 406 12.87 24.40 -24.21
C ILE A 406 12.89 23.32 -23.14
N LEU A 407 11.93 23.34 -22.21
CA LEU A 407 11.88 22.46 -21.06
C LEU A 407 10.66 21.52 -21.08
N GLY A 408 9.97 21.39 -22.23
CA GLY A 408 8.72 20.66 -22.31
C GLY A 408 7.66 21.26 -21.39
N THR A 409 7.06 20.47 -20.51
CA THR A 409 6.06 20.95 -19.54
C THR A 409 6.68 21.62 -18.31
N SER A 410 7.96 21.34 -18.01
CA SER A 410 8.63 21.82 -16.79
C SER A 410 8.67 23.35 -16.73
N GLY A 411 8.47 23.90 -15.54
CA GLY A 411 8.42 25.34 -15.32
C GLY A 411 7.14 26.03 -15.80
N THR A 412 6.21 25.29 -16.42
CA THR A 412 4.90 25.77 -16.85
C THR A 412 3.80 25.34 -15.88
N LYS A 413 2.53 25.63 -16.20
CA LYS A 413 1.35 25.07 -15.52
C LYS A 413 1.16 23.56 -15.81
N GLY A 414 1.85 23.03 -16.82
CA GLY A 414 1.83 21.63 -17.26
C GLY A 414 0.69 21.28 -18.20
N TYR A 415 -0.55 21.50 -17.79
CA TYR A 415 -1.75 21.20 -18.59
C TYR A 415 -2.97 22.01 -18.12
N ASP A 416 -3.98 22.06 -18.97
CA ASP A 416 -5.34 22.45 -18.60
C ASP A 416 -6.23 21.21 -18.51
N ALA A 417 -7.08 21.16 -17.48
CA ALA A 417 -8.07 20.11 -17.29
C ALA A 417 -9.34 20.70 -16.66
N SER A 418 -10.51 20.29 -17.12
CA SER A 418 -11.75 20.60 -16.44
C SER A 418 -11.95 19.69 -15.23
N PHE A 419 -12.62 20.19 -14.18
CA PHE A 419 -12.82 19.39 -12.96
C PHE A 419 -13.54 18.06 -13.21
N PHE A 420 -14.55 18.04 -14.08
CA PHE A 420 -15.31 16.84 -14.45
C PHE A 420 -14.81 16.15 -15.72
N GLY A 421 -13.73 16.65 -16.34
CA GLY A 421 -13.17 16.07 -17.56
C GLY A 421 -12.56 14.69 -17.27
N MET A 422 -12.98 13.71 -18.07
CA MET A 422 -12.43 12.35 -18.06
C MET A 422 -11.90 12.05 -19.45
N SER A 423 -10.70 11.49 -19.53
CA SER A 423 -10.16 11.02 -20.81
C SER A 423 -10.85 9.74 -21.24
N ASP A 424 -10.71 9.37 -22.52
CA ASP A 424 -11.17 8.07 -23.01
C ASP A 424 -10.26 6.91 -22.56
N GLN A 425 -9.09 7.22 -22.01
CA GLN A 425 -8.12 6.23 -21.55
C GLN A 425 -8.60 5.55 -20.25
N VAL A 426 -8.92 4.27 -20.35
CA VAL A 426 -9.21 3.42 -19.19
C VAL A 426 -7.89 2.96 -18.60
N TYR A 427 -7.69 3.20 -17.30
CA TYR A 427 -6.54 2.72 -16.55
C TYR A 427 -6.77 1.32 -16.03
N TYR A 428 -7.95 1.11 -15.42
CA TYR A 428 -8.30 -0.15 -14.81
C TYR A 428 -9.81 -0.36 -14.80
N GLN A 429 -10.23 -1.60 -15.00
CA GLN A 429 -11.59 -2.04 -14.76
C GLN A 429 -11.57 -3.43 -14.17
N ASP A 430 -12.40 -3.67 -13.16
CA ASP A 430 -12.60 -4.98 -12.55
C ASP A 430 -14.09 -5.17 -12.28
N ILE A 431 -14.66 -6.22 -12.83
CA ILE A 431 -16.02 -6.65 -12.52
C ILE A 431 -15.95 -8.08 -12.06
N ASN A 432 -16.35 -8.33 -10.80
CA ASN A 432 -16.27 -9.66 -10.24
C ASN A 432 -17.54 -10.08 -9.52
N LEU A 433 -17.84 -11.37 -9.62
CA LEU A 433 -18.95 -12.03 -8.95
C LEU A 433 -18.43 -13.17 -8.09
N THR A 434 -18.64 -13.09 -6.79
CA THR A 434 -18.27 -14.11 -5.83
C THR A 434 -19.49 -14.81 -5.25
N MET A 435 -19.47 -16.13 -5.20
CA MET A 435 -20.46 -16.96 -4.53
C MET A 435 -19.78 -17.75 -3.40
N GLU A 436 -20.25 -17.60 -2.17
CA GLU A 436 -19.84 -18.42 -1.04
C GLU A 436 -20.99 -19.29 -0.56
N LYS A 437 -20.78 -20.61 -0.51
CA LYS A 437 -21.78 -21.58 -0.10
C LYS A 437 -21.22 -22.64 0.84
N LYS A 438 -21.87 -22.79 1.98
CA LYS A 438 -21.63 -23.93 2.86
C LYS A 438 -22.51 -25.09 2.40
N LEU A 439 -21.90 -26.14 1.83
CA LEU A 439 -22.62 -27.30 1.31
C LEU A 439 -23.16 -28.20 2.43
N ASN A 440 -22.34 -28.40 3.46
CA ASN A 440 -22.70 -29.14 4.68
C ASN A 440 -21.84 -28.66 5.86
N LYS A 441 -21.90 -29.39 7.01
CA LYS A 441 -21.11 -28.99 8.20
C LYS A 441 -19.58 -29.00 7.98
N LYS A 442 -19.11 -29.75 6.99
CA LYS A 442 -17.67 -29.98 6.73
C LYS A 442 -17.17 -29.25 5.49
N TRP A 443 -18.02 -29.02 4.49
CA TRP A 443 -17.64 -28.46 3.22
C TRP A 443 -18.11 -27.01 3.04
N LYS A 444 -17.20 -26.13 2.66
CA LYS A 444 -17.47 -24.78 2.16
C LYS A 444 -16.89 -24.66 0.74
N LEU A 445 -17.63 -24.04 -0.17
CA LEU A 445 -17.21 -23.72 -1.53
C LEU A 445 -17.27 -22.22 -1.73
N THR A 446 -16.24 -21.67 -2.36
CA THR A 446 -16.23 -20.32 -2.93
C THR A 446 -15.97 -20.46 -4.44
N ALA A 447 -16.79 -19.81 -5.24
CA ALA A 447 -16.58 -19.69 -6.68
C ALA A 447 -16.55 -18.20 -7.03
N MET A 448 -15.64 -17.80 -7.90
CA MET A 448 -15.51 -16.41 -8.31
C MET A 448 -15.24 -16.33 -9.82
N TYR A 449 -15.87 -15.37 -10.47
CA TYR A 449 -15.56 -14.95 -11.84
C TYR A 449 -15.13 -13.51 -11.82
N ILE A 450 -14.07 -13.20 -12.56
CA ILE A 450 -13.49 -11.87 -12.63
C ILE A 450 -13.24 -11.52 -14.11
N ASN A 451 -13.62 -10.32 -14.49
CA ASN A 451 -13.24 -9.71 -15.76
C ASN A 451 -12.46 -8.43 -15.46
N GLN A 452 -11.20 -8.39 -15.91
CA GLN A 452 -10.32 -7.22 -15.71
C GLN A 452 -9.92 -6.60 -17.04
N GLN A 453 -9.69 -5.30 -17.01
CA GLN A 453 -8.93 -4.54 -18.01
C GLN A 453 -7.85 -3.76 -17.28
N TYR A 454 -6.62 -3.88 -17.72
CA TYR A 454 -5.44 -3.33 -17.08
C TYR A 454 -4.57 -2.63 -18.10
N ASN A 455 -4.26 -1.36 -17.88
CA ASN A 455 -3.41 -0.59 -18.77
C ASN A 455 -1.97 -0.64 -18.27
N LEU A 456 -1.16 -1.51 -18.90
CA LEU A 456 0.26 -1.72 -18.58
C LEU A 456 1.04 -0.41 -18.64
N SER A 457 0.90 0.36 -19.71
CA SER A 457 1.67 1.58 -19.94
C SER A 457 1.45 2.64 -18.87
N VAL A 458 0.24 2.69 -18.28
CA VAL A 458 -0.08 3.67 -17.22
C VAL A 458 0.37 3.19 -15.85
N ILE A 459 0.12 1.91 -15.55
CA ILE A 459 0.23 1.42 -14.17
C ILE A 459 1.65 0.93 -13.84
N GLU A 460 2.34 0.32 -14.81
CA GLU A 460 3.68 -0.25 -14.57
C GLU A 460 4.82 0.66 -15.03
N GLU A 461 4.65 1.33 -16.16
CA GLU A 461 5.70 2.16 -16.75
C GLU A 461 5.54 3.66 -16.44
N GLY A 462 4.42 4.04 -15.83
CA GLY A 462 3.96 5.41 -15.73
C GLY A 462 3.42 5.90 -17.06
N ALA A 463 2.86 7.11 -17.09
CA ALA A 463 2.33 7.71 -18.32
C ALA A 463 3.45 8.09 -19.29
N LYS A 464 4.22 7.12 -19.77
CA LYS A 464 5.10 7.33 -20.92
C LYS A 464 4.22 7.58 -22.14
N ALA A 465 4.50 8.67 -22.81
CA ALA A 465 3.81 9.12 -24.01
C ALA A 465 4.13 8.24 -25.25
N ASP A 466 4.27 6.93 -25.07
CA ASP A 466 4.37 6.02 -26.20
C ASP A 466 2.97 5.51 -26.54
N ASP A 467 2.56 5.70 -27.81
CA ASP A 467 1.19 5.48 -28.34
C ASP A 467 0.67 4.04 -28.25
N THR A 468 1.39 3.13 -27.63
CA THR A 468 0.96 1.75 -27.42
C THR A 468 0.29 1.62 -26.05
N ASN A 469 -0.95 2.07 -25.93
CA ASN A 469 -1.82 1.74 -24.81
C ASN A 469 -2.09 0.24 -24.79
N GLU A 470 -1.19 -0.55 -24.25
CA GLU A 470 -1.38 -1.98 -24.14
C GLU A 470 -2.36 -2.25 -22.98
N ILE A 471 -3.57 -2.64 -23.36
CA ILE A 471 -4.63 -3.00 -22.42
C ILE A 471 -4.73 -4.51 -22.36
N VAL A 472 -4.31 -5.09 -21.24
CA VAL A 472 -4.52 -6.51 -20.93
C VAL A 472 -5.97 -6.72 -20.52
N LYS A 473 -6.64 -7.69 -21.16
CA LYS A 473 -8.04 -8.08 -20.87
C LYS A 473 -8.06 -9.52 -20.40
N THR A 474 -8.45 -9.74 -19.16
CA THR A 474 -8.47 -11.06 -18.56
C THR A 474 -9.87 -11.53 -18.20
N ASN A 475 -10.09 -12.83 -18.27
CA ASN A 475 -11.22 -13.53 -17.66
C ASN A 475 -10.66 -14.60 -16.72
N ILE A 476 -10.95 -14.48 -15.41
CA ILE A 476 -10.39 -15.35 -14.40
C ILE A 476 -11.52 -16.11 -13.70
N PHE A 477 -11.35 -17.42 -13.62
CA PHE A 477 -12.27 -18.35 -12.95
C PHE A 477 -11.57 -18.92 -11.73
N VAL A 478 -12.24 -18.87 -10.57
CA VAL A 478 -11.72 -19.36 -9.30
C VAL A 478 -12.71 -20.35 -8.69
N ALA A 479 -12.18 -21.48 -8.21
CA ALA A 479 -12.89 -22.44 -7.38
C ALA A 479 -12.05 -22.78 -6.14
N ASP A 480 -12.57 -22.50 -4.94
CA ASP A 480 -11.92 -22.75 -3.65
C ASP A 480 -12.86 -23.61 -2.79
N ALA A 481 -12.38 -24.78 -2.38
CA ALA A 481 -13.12 -25.73 -1.56
C ALA A 481 -12.37 -26.02 -0.27
N SER A 482 -13.05 -25.84 0.87
CA SER A 482 -12.52 -26.19 2.19
C SER A 482 -13.29 -27.36 2.80
N TYR A 483 -12.55 -28.36 3.27
CA TYR A 483 -13.07 -29.51 4.02
C TYR A 483 -12.52 -29.53 5.43
N VAL A 484 -13.37 -29.45 6.42
CA VAL A 484 -13.00 -29.53 7.84
C VAL A 484 -13.58 -30.82 8.41
N ARG A 485 -12.71 -31.82 8.67
CA ARG A 485 -13.12 -33.08 9.30
C ARG A 485 -13.37 -32.88 10.78
N ASN A 486 -12.44 -32.22 11.46
CA ASN A 486 -12.47 -31.89 12.88
C ASN A 486 -11.47 -30.76 13.17
N PRO A 487 -11.34 -30.23 14.40
CA PRO A 487 -10.38 -29.16 14.71
C PRO A 487 -8.91 -29.49 14.46
N ASN A 488 -8.56 -30.77 14.30
CA ASN A 488 -7.18 -31.22 14.10
C ASN A 488 -6.87 -31.58 12.65
N PHE A 489 -7.86 -31.50 11.73
CA PHE A 489 -7.64 -31.84 10.34
C PHE A 489 -8.58 -31.08 9.42
N ALA A 490 -7.98 -30.30 8.51
CA ALA A 490 -8.67 -29.60 7.44
C ALA A 490 -7.85 -29.67 6.15
N ILE A 491 -8.55 -29.60 5.02
CA ILE A 491 -7.96 -29.51 3.68
C ILE A 491 -8.59 -28.30 2.98
N ARG A 492 -7.78 -27.50 2.28
CA ARG A 492 -8.21 -26.49 1.32
C ARG A 492 -7.64 -26.85 -0.05
N MET A 493 -8.46 -26.79 -1.05
CA MET A 493 -8.10 -26.98 -2.45
C MET A 493 -8.58 -25.79 -3.23
N GLU A 494 -7.70 -25.24 -4.07
CA GLU A 494 -7.99 -24.08 -4.91
C GLU A 494 -7.53 -24.37 -6.33
N GLY A 495 -8.36 -23.97 -7.30
CA GLY A 495 -8.02 -23.97 -8.71
C GLY A 495 -8.42 -22.66 -9.33
N GLN A 496 -7.57 -22.11 -10.18
CA GLN A 496 -7.81 -20.89 -10.94
C GLN A 496 -7.39 -21.09 -12.39
N TYR A 497 -8.07 -20.38 -13.28
CA TYR A 497 -7.67 -20.29 -14.68
C TYR A 497 -7.92 -18.88 -15.20
N MET A 498 -6.91 -18.27 -15.81
CA MET A 498 -6.96 -16.96 -16.45
C MET A 498 -6.80 -17.09 -17.95
N ILE A 499 -7.65 -16.44 -18.69
CA ILE A 499 -7.61 -16.35 -20.14
C ILE A 499 -7.29 -14.92 -20.53
N THR A 500 -6.20 -14.71 -21.26
CA THR A 500 -5.86 -13.43 -21.89
C THR A 500 -5.11 -13.67 -23.21
N LYS A 501 -5.26 -12.75 -24.16
CA LYS A 501 -4.55 -12.78 -25.45
C LYS A 501 -3.43 -11.74 -25.54
N GLN A 502 -3.15 -11.07 -24.45
CA GLN A 502 -2.15 -10.03 -24.33
C GLN A 502 -1.12 -10.44 -23.30
N ASP A 503 0.02 -9.72 -23.27
CA ASP A 503 1.11 -9.89 -22.33
C ASP A 503 1.61 -11.34 -22.30
N GLU A 504 1.64 -11.99 -21.16
CA GLU A 504 2.18 -13.34 -20.98
C GLU A 504 1.18 -14.49 -21.28
N GLY A 505 -0.02 -14.22 -21.81
CA GLY A 505 -1.01 -15.23 -22.20
C GLY A 505 -1.73 -15.91 -21.04
N ASP A 506 -2.20 -17.14 -21.26
CA ASP A 506 -3.05 -17.88 -20.33
C ASP A 506 -2.29 -18.49 -19.16
N TRP A 507 -2.93 -18.46 -17.98
CA TRP A 507 -2.35 -19.01 -16.74
C TRP A 507 -3.31 -19.97 -16.04
N ALA A 508 -2.75 -20.98 -15.38
CA ALA A 508 -3.45 -21.87 -14.48
C ALA A 508 -2.80 -21.85 -13.09
N TYR A 509 -3.59 -22.02 -12.04
CA TYR A 509 -3.09 -22.13 -10.67
C TYR A 509 -3.80 -23.24 -9.93
N ALA A 510 -3.06 -24.02 -9.16
CA ALA A 510 -3.59 -25.03 -8.27
C ALA A 510 -2.91 -24.97 -6.90
N LEU A 511 -3.70 -25.13 -5.83
CA LEU A 511 -3.22 -25.18 -4.45
C LEU A 511 -3.88 -26.35 -3.71
N ALA A 512 -3.07 -27.06 -2.93
CA ALA A 512 -3.54 -27.98 -1.89
C ALA A 512 -2.88 -27.64 -0.56
N GLU A 513 -3.71 -27.36 0.45
CA GLU A 513 -3.28 -27.03 1.81
C GLU A 513 -3.84 -28.05 2.80
N PHE A 514 -2.98 -28.56 3.65
CA PHE A 514 -3.30 -29.56 4.67
C PHE A 514 -2.96 -29.01 6.05
N SER A 515 -3.98 -28.80 6.88
CA SER A 515 -3.81 -28.45 8.30
C SER A 515 -4.01 -29.68 9.17
N PHE A 516 -3.06 -29.99 10.03
CA PHE A 516 -3.10 -31.16 10.89
C PHE A 516 -2.49 -30.88 12.28
N LEU A 517 -2.93 -31.66 13.28
CA LEU A 517 -2.50 -31.57 14.69
C LEU A 517 -2.66 -30.16 15.30
N LYS A 518 -3.50 -29.29 14.74
CA LYS A 518 -3.73 -27.88 15.08
C LYS A 518 -2.55 -26.93 14.81
N ASP A 519 -1.32 -27.43 14.88
CA ASP A 519 -0.10 -26.63 14.92
C ASP A 519 0.68 -26.67 13.61
N PHE A 520 0.33 -27.59 12.70
CA PHE A 520 1.04 -27.78 11.45
C PHE A 520 0.16 -27.54 10.24
N MET A 521 0.73 -26.90 9.22
CA MET A 521 0.17 -26.73 7.90
C MET A 521 1.24 -27.03 6.85
N ILE A 522 0.86 -27.74 5.80
CA ILE A 522 1.67 -27.94 4.60
C ILE A 522 0.85 -27.42 3.42
N SER A 523 1.46 -26.64 2.57
CA SER A 523 0.88 -26.11 1.34
C SER A 523 1.77 -26.47 0.16
N ILE A 524 1.14 -26.90 -0.93
CA ILE A 524 1.76 -27.15 -2.22
C ILE A 524 0.96 -26.38 -3.24
N SER A 525 1.61 -25.55 -4.03
CA SER A 525 0.97 -24.82 -5.13
C SER A 525 1.85 -24.79 -6.36
N ASP A 526 1.20 -24.61 -7.51
CA ASP A 526 1.85 -24.39 -8.78
C ASP A 526 1.06 -23.34 -9.56
N GLU A 527 1.75 -22.32 -9.99
CA GLU A 527 1.27 -21.30 -10.91
C GLU A 527 1.96 -21.58 -12.25
N TYR A 528 1.17 -21.83 -13.26
CA TYR A 528 1.64 -22.30 -14.55
C TYR A 528 1.22 -21.34 -15.66
N ASN A 529 2.23 -20.72 -16.28
CA ASN A 529 2.02 -20.04 -17.56
C ASN A 529 1.91 -21.10 -18.64
N THR A 530 0.75 -21.22 -19.28
CA THR A 530 0.41 -22.38 -20.10
C THR A 530 1.06 -22.42 -21.49
N GLY A 531 1.82 -21.39 -21.87
CA GLY A 531 2.35 -21.25 -23.23
C GLY A 531 1.30 -20.92 -24.30
N ILE A 532 0.01 -20.80 -23.91
CA ILE A 532 -1.09 -20.44 -24.81
C ILE A 532 -1.16 -18.91 -24.93
N HIS A 533 -1.50 -18.41 -26.14
CA HIS A 533 -1.61 -16.99 -26.46
C HIS A 533 -0.32 -16.16 -26.20
N GLY A 534 0.85 -16.76 -26.37
CA GLY A 534 2.13 -16.07 -26.21
C GLY A 534 2.86 -16.34 -24.90
N GLY A 535 2.31 -17.21 -24.05
CA GLY A 535 2.92 -17.58 -22.79
C GLY A 535 4.25 -18.35 -22.93
N THR A 536 4.94 -18.52 -21.82
CA THR A 536 6.32 -19.04 -21.73
C THR A 536 6.44 -20.53 -21.43
N ASP A 537 5.34 -21.26 -21.19
CA ASP A 537 5.31 -22.67 -20.77
C ASP A 537 6.15 -22.91 -19.50
N THR A 538 5.93 -22.08 -18.48
CA THR A 538 6.77 -22.03 -17.27
C THR A 538 5.96 -22.32 -16.01
N HIS A 539 6.52 -23.16 -15.13
CA HIS A 539 5.96 -23.51 -13.82
C HIS A 539 6.61 -22.72 -12.68
N TYR A 540 5.78 -22.16 -11.81
CA TYR A 540 6.19 -21.47 -10.58
C TYR A 540 5.64 -22.22 -9.37
N PHE A 541 6.29 -23.33 -9.04
CA PHE A 541 5.91 -24.18 -7.93
C PHE A 541 6.31 -23.60 -6.58
N ASN A 542 5.52 -23.86 -5.54
CA ASN A 542 5.84 -23.45 -4.17
C ASN A 542 5.45 -24.53 -3.16
N PHE A 543 6.38 -24.87 -2.28
CA PHE A 543 6.20 -25.76 -1.14
C PHE A 543 6.37 -24.96 0.14
N LEU A 544 5.39 -25.00 1.04
CA LEU A 544 5.41 -24.26 2.30
C LEU A 544 5.00 -25.15 3.46
N GLY A 545 5.83 -25.21 4.49
CA GLY A 545 5.53 -25.80 5.80
C GLY A 545 5.40 -24.72 6.85
N VAL A 546 4.35 -24.78 7.66
CA VAL A 546 4.12 -23.83 8.77
C VAL A 546 3.95 -24.62 10.05
N TRP A 547 4.68 -24.21 11.07
CA TRP A 547 4.51 -24.69 12.44
C TRP A 547 4.19 -23.51 13.36
N THR A 548 3.09 -23.65 14.11
CA THR A 548 2.64 -22.64 15.08
C THR A 548 2.56 -23.27 16.46
N TYR A 549 3.31 -22.74 17.41
CA TYR A 549 3.26 -23.20 18.79
C TYR A 549 3.17 -22.01 19.74
N LYS A 550 2.08 -21.92 20.49
CA LYS A 550 1.79 -20.75 21.35
C LYS A 550 1.94 -19.45 20.59
N SER A 551 2.90 -18.61 21.00
CA SER A 551 3.20 -17.30 20.38
C SER A 551 4.27 -17.36 19.28
N SER A 552 4.74 -18.56 18.91
CA SER A 552 5.77 -18.76 17.89
C SER A 552 5.17 -19.32 16.61
N ARG A 553 5.57 -18.76 15.48
CA ARG A 553 5.24 -19.27 14.14
C ARG A 553 6.51 -19.35 13.31
N LEU A 554 6.82 -20.55 12.83
CA LEU A 554 7.90 -20.82 11.90
C LEU A 554 7.32 -21.23 10.55
N GLN A 555 7.82 -20.65 9.48
CA GLN A 555 7.50 -21.01 8.11
C GLN A 555 8.79 -21.38 7.39
N LEU A 556 8.76 -22.45 6.60
CA LEU A 556 9.85 -22.88 5.75
C LEU A 556 9.28 -23.15 4.37
N GLY A 557 9.88 -22.59 3.36
CA GLY A 557 9.40 -22.71 1.98
C GLY A 557 10.53 -22.98 1.00
N TYR A 558 10.15 -23.49 -0.16
CA TYR A 558 11.01 -23.61 -1.34
C TYR A 558 10.16 -23.45 -2.58
N GLY A 559 10.58 -22.59 -3.50
CA GLY A 559 9.80 -22.38 -4.70
C GLY A 559 10.38 -21.35 -5.66
N ARG A 560 9.55 -21.05 -6.65
CA ARG A 560 9.74 -20.01 -7.66
C ARG A 560 8.61 -18.99 -7.52
N THR A 561 8.93 -17.72 -7.75
CA THR A 561 7.94 -16.66 -7.93
C THR A 561 8.24 -15.87 -9.20
N SER A 562 7.21 -15.49 -9.94
CA SER A 562 7.32 -14.64 -11.12
C SER A 562 7.74 -13.21 -10.73
N GLU A 563 8.34 -12.51 -11.68
CA GLU A 563 8.46 -11.06 -11.62
C GLU A 563 7.05 -10.43 -11.69
N GLY A 564 6.83 -9.31 -11.00
CA GLY A 564 5.55 -8.63 -11.06
C GLY A 564 5.43 -7.49 -10.06
N LEU A 565 4.21 -6.95 -9.91
CA LEU A 565 3.88 -5.93 -8.92
C LEU A 565 3.30 -6.56 -7.66
N ASN A 566 3.90 -6.26 -6.52
CA ASN A 566 3.31 -6.53 -5.21
C ASN A 566 2.62 -5.27 -4.69
N CYS A 567 1.30 -5.31 -4.49
CA CYS A 567 0.50 -4.14 -4.16
C CYS A 567 -0.25 -4.32 -2.85
N THR A 568 -0.28 -3.26 -2.04
CA THR A 568 -1.08 -3.16 -0.83
C THR A 568 -1.74 -1.79 -0.74
N GLY A 569 -3.08 -1.75 -0.65
CA GLY A 569 -3.84 -0.51 -0.45
C GLY A 569 -3.67 0.53 -1.58
N GLY A 570 -3.34 0.10 -2.81
CA GLY A 570 -3.14 0.98 -3.96
C GLY A 570 -1.70 1.51 -4.13
N VAL A 571 -0.78 1.05 -3.30
CA VAL A 571 0.65 1.29 -3.44
C VAL A 571 1.31 0.01 -3.91
N CYS A 572 2.07 0.08 -4.98
CA CYS A 572 2.68 -1.06 -5.64
C CYS A 572 4.20 -0.96 -5.66
N ARG A 573 4.84 -2.12 -5.72
CA ARG A 573 6.26 -2.26 -5.82
C ARG A 573 6.61 -3.38 -6.80
N LYS A 574 7.56 -3.13 -7.70
CA LYS A 574 8.09 -4.16 -8.59
C LYS A 574 8.96 -5.13 -7.80
N VAL A 575 8.69 -6.43 -7.94
CA VAL A 575 9.44 -7.53 -7.32
C VAL A 575 10.04 -8.37 -8.42
N PRO A 576 11.36 -8.65 -8.42
CA PRO A 576 11.98 -9.48 -9.43
C PRO A 576 11.59 -10.95 -9.26
N ALA A 577 11.71 -11.71 -10.35
CA ALA A 577 11.60 -13.17 -10.30
C ALA A 577 12.62 -13.74 -9.31
N GLN A 578 12.22 -14.78 -8.55
CA GLN A 578 13.12 -15.37 -7.57
C GLN A 578 12.91 -16.89 -7.45
N ARG A 579 13.98 -17.59 -7.09
CA ARG A 579 13.97 -18.98 -6.68
C ARG A 579 14.81 -19.17 -5.44
N GLY A 580 14.37 -20.03 -4.51
CA GLY A 580 15.20 -20.37 -3.36
C GLY A 580 14.43 -20.89 -2.17
N PHE A 581 15.18 -21.11 -1.09
CA PHE A 581 14.65 -21.47 0.22
C PHE A 581 14.27 -20.23 1.01
N THR A 582 13.05 -20.20 1.52
CA THR A 582 12.55 -19.14 2.40
C THR A 582 12.38 -19.67 3.82
N ALA A 583 12.67 -18.81 4.80
CA ALA A 583 12.39 -19.08 6.20
C ALA A 583 11.84 -17.81 6.85
N SER A 584 10.78 -17.95 7.62
CA SER A 584 10.14 -16.83 8.35
C SER A 584 9.87 -17.27 9.78
N TRP A 585 10.34 -16.50 10.73
CA TRP A 585 10.07 -16.75 12.15
C TRP A 585 9.46 -15.53 12.80
N TYR A 586 8.32 -15.75 13.43
CA TYR A 586 7.60 -14.74 14.19
C TYR A 586 7.38 -15.24 15.62
N TYR A 587 7.70 -14.40 16.61
CA TYR A 587 7.53 -14.70 18.03
C TYR A 587 7.05 -13.47 18.80
N VAL A 588 6.09 -13.66 19.71
CA VAL A 588 5.59 -12.63 20.62
C VAL A 588 5.73 -13.10 22.07
N PHE A 589 6.16 -12.22 22.97
CA PHE A 589 6.34 -12.51 24.39
C PHE A 589 5.84 -11.40 25.30
#